data_b088a1d85ccdd21268bed5fafd62c0b2
#
_entry.id   b088a1d85ccdd21268bed5fafd62c0b2
#
_cell.length_a   1.000
_cell.length_b   1.000
_cell.length_c   1.000
_cell.angle_alpha   90.00
_cell.angle_beta   90.00
_cell.angle_gamma   90.00
#
_symmetry.space_group_name_H-M   'P 1'
#
loop_
_entity.id
_entity.type
_entity.pdbx_description
1 polymer ?
#
loop_
_entity_poly.entity_id
_entity_poly.type
_entity_poly.pdbx_seq_one_letter_code
_entity_poly.pdbx_strand_id
1 'polypeptide(L)'
;MSRTKTIALVALACCGVLIQFARPGAIAQTRLAIPSYVSPSSAGWNRWESMGSRIVGIMILNRNNGDDTQIDPESVASIKKTQASGILVLGYIHTGYAKRDPNEVRTKIDGVYASYQVDGIFLDETPTDCSEVGNHHLTNLEYYQALSKYVRTKPGEHLVVLNPGTVPASDCWMNVTDVLVTFEQATLATYQSSYIDAPWTHSYGPERFWNLVYRVPTAQQMQQIVELAHRRGVGWLYVTDDGADGNPWDNPATYLSAEAQLWTGVEPAVVSSPHRVSIQWSGLKGARAQVMMDSGQKGGARHRGATPDLEADLMLEILGDGSAHLMRYVGSGEDWKWNVEDANPVLSRPQAGTNRVEFNAAPLGSASNIKIQFRLLNKDWKAVSASKVLNWKPS
;
A
#
# COMPACT_ATOMS: atom_id res chain seq x y z
N MET A 1 -46.84 10.59 63.35
CA MET A 1 -47.09 11.06 62.01
C MET A 1 -45.75 11.51 61.39
N SER A 2 -45.06 10.61 60.70
CA SER A 2 -43.77 10.88 60.07
C SER A 2 -44.00 10.84 58.56
N ARG A 3 -43.70 11.95 57.89
CA ARG A 3 -43.79 12.07 56.42
C ARG A 3 -42.41 11.70 55.80
N THR A 4 -42.36 10.56 55.12
CA THR A 4 -41.21 10.13 54.33
C THR A 4 -41.25 10.86 52.99
N LYS A 5 -40.22 11.65 52.72
CA LYS A 5 -40.04 12.27 51.41
C LYS A 5 -39.26 11.31 50.48
N THR A 6 -39.90 10.87 49.42
CA THR A 6 -39.29 10.10 48.36
C THR A 6 -38.57 11.07 47.43
N ILE A 7 -37.24 10.91 47.28
CA ILE A 7 -36.41 11.64 46.30
C ILE A 7 -36.33 10.77 45.06
N ALA A 8 -36.91 11.24 43.99
CA ALA A 8 -36.76 10.61 42.68
C ALA A 8 -35.41 11.04 42.04
N LEU A 9 -34.55 10.07 41.83
CA LEU A 9 -33.31 10.24 41.05
C LEU A 9 -33.65 10.22 39.56
N VAL A 10 -33.52 11.35 38.89
CA VAL A 10 -33.56 11.43 37.40
C VAL A 10 -32.18 11.11 36.88
N ALA A 11 -32.02 9.95 36.25
CA ALA A 11 -30.82 9.60 35.55
C ALA A 11 -30.80 10.32 34.20
N LEU A 12 -29.93 11.32 34.05
CA LEU A 12 -29.61 11.93 32.73
C LEU A 12 -28.75 10.94 31.95
N ALA A 13 -29.31 10.32 30.93
CA ALA A 13 -28.55 9.57 29.93
C ALA A 13 -27.81 10.57 29.03
N CYS A 14 -26.52 10.80 29.29
CA CYS A 14 -25.64 11.48 28.35
C CYS A 14 -25.41 10.57 27.13
N CYS A 15 -26.12 10.83 26.04
CA CYS A 15 -25.74 10.33 24.72
C CYS A 15 -24.40 10.97 24.31
N GLY A 16 -23.31 10.29 24.62
CA GLY A 16 -22.01 10.61 24.10
C GLY A 16 -21.98 10.32 22.61
N VAL A 17 -22.10 11.36 21.77
CA VAL A 17 -21.76 11.27 20.37
C VAL A 17 -20.24 11.10 20.29
N LEU A 18 -19.79 9.87 20.05
CA LEU A 18 -18.40 9.61 19.67
C LEU A 18 -18.17 10.22 18.28
N ILE A 19 -17.71 11.47 18.25
CA ILE A 19 -17.12 12.05 17.04
C ILE A 19 -15.81 11.31 16.85
N GLN A 20 -15.81 10.32 15.96
CA GLN A 20 -14.57 9.78 15.42
C GLN A 20 -13.92 10.89 14.59
N PHE A 21 -12.93 11.53 15.18
CA PHE A 21 -12.02 12.37 14.40
C PHE A 21 -11.32 11.44 13.40
N ALA A 22 -11.67 11.60 12.11
CA ALA A 22 -10.87 11.05 11.02
C ALA A 22 -9.44 11.53 11.25
N ARG A 23 -8.50 10.58 11.39
CA ARG A 23 -7.08 10.90 11.50
C ARG A 23 -6.68 11.67 10.23
N PRO A 24 -6.03 12.84 10.33
CA PRO A 24 -5.58 13.55 9.15
C PRO A 24 -4.62 12.64 8.38
N GLY A 25 -4.87 12.53 7.08
CA GLY A 25 -4.26 11.66 6.09
C GLY A 25 -2.81 11.25 6.33
N ALA A 26 -2.65 10.06 6.89
CA ALA A 26 -1.51 9.26 6.49
C ALA A 26 -1.69 9.05 4.98
N ILE A 27 -0.71 9.44 4.16
CA ILE A 27 -0.63 8.98 2.77
C ILE A 27 -0.80 7.47 2.87
N ALA A 28 -1.89 6.93 2.32
CA ALA A 28 -2.18 5.53 2.42
C ALA A 28 -0.99 4.80 1.83
N GLN A 29 -0.29 4.04 2.66
CA GLN A 29 0.93 3.37 2.23
C GLN A 29 0.49 2.28 1.27
N THR A 30 0.79 2.45 -0.02
CA THR A 30 0.53 1.42 -1.02
C THR A 30 1.26 0.15 -0.61
N ARG A 31 0.60 -0.99 -0.72
CA ARG A 31 1.15 -2.30 -0.40
C ARG A 31 0.96 -3.25 -1.57
N LEU A 32 1.74 -4.31 -1.58
CA LEU A 32 1.53 -5.40 -2.53
C LEU A 32 0.25 -6.16 -2.18
N ALA A 33 -0.58 -6.39 -3.19
CA ALA A 33 -1.66 -7.33 -3.13
C ALA A 33 -1.43 -8.33 -4.27
N ILE A 34 -1.27 -9.61 -3.94
CA ILE A 34 -0.68 -10.61 -4.81
C ILE A 34 -1.72 -11.69 -5.15
N PRO A 35 -2.07 -11.87 -6.43
CA PRO A 35 -2.82 -13.05 -6.87
C PRO A 35 -1.89 -14.27 -6.86
N SER A 36 -1.68 -14.86 -5.70
CA SER A 36 -0.72 -15.94 -5.48
C SER A 36 -1.31 -17.31 -5.86
N TYR A 37 -1.36 -17.59 -7.18
CA TYR A 37 -1.96 -18.83 -7.73
C TYR A 37 -1.01 -20.02 -7.65
N VAL A 38 -0.41 -20.20 -6.48
CA VAL A 38 0.47 -21.32 -6.13
C VAL A 38 -0.04 -22.01 -4.87
N SER A 39 0.44 -23.23 -4.61
CA SER A 39 0.15 -23.88 -3.33
C SER A 39 0.67 -23.04 -2.15
N PRO A 40 -0.10 -22.84 -1.08
CA PRO A 40 0.36 -22.17 0.13
C PRO A 40 1.56 -22.80 0.82
N SER A 41 1.83 -24.10 0.56
CA SER A 41 3.03 -24.78 1.03
C SER A 41 4.26 -24.63 0.13
N SER A 42 4.13 -23.95 -1.02
CA SER A 42 5.20 -23.79 -2.01
C SER A 42 6.26 -22.75 -1.62
N ALA A 43 7.43 -22.87 -2.27
CA ALA A 43 8.49 -21.85 -2.15
C ALA A 43 8.06 -20.48 -2.64
N GLY A 44 7.21 -20.39 -3.67
CA GLY A 44 6.65 -19.14 -4.19
C GLY A 44 5.83 -18.41 -3.15
N TRP A 45 4.87 -19.10 -2.52
CA TRP A 45 4.08 -18.53 -1.43
C TRP A 45 4.95 -18.03 -0.27
N ASN A 46 5.88 -18.87 0.18
CA ASN A 46 6.80 -18.51 1.27
C ASN A 46 7.67 -17.29 0.92
N ARG A 47 8.04 -17.10 -0.34
CA ARG A 47 8.81 -15.94 -0.78
C ARG A 47 8.00 -14.64 -0.64
N TRP A 48 6.72 -14.62 -1.02
CA TRP A 48 5.84 -13.48 -0.82
C TRP A 48 5.58 -13.21 0.67
N GLU A 49 5.22 -14.26 1.43
CA GLU A 49 4.97 -14.16 2.88
C GLU A 49 6.17 -13.57 3.64
N SER A 50 7.40 -14.01 3.28
CA SER A 50 8.63 -13.59 3.96
C SER A 50 8.91 -12.09 3.88
N MET A 51 8.24 -11.36 2.99
CA MET A 51 8.35 -9.91 2.89
C MET A 51 7.63 -9.18 4.02
N GLY A 52 6.70 -9.85 4.71
CA GLY A 52 5.95 -9.33 5.85
C GLY A 52 4.82 -8.37 5.51
N SER A 53 3.92 -8.17 6.46
CA SER A 53 2.67 -7.42 6.27
C SER A 53 2.83 -5.92 6.04
N ARG A 54 4.01 -5.36 6.29
CA ARG A 54 4.29 -3.96 5.91
C ARG A 54 4.40 -3.77 4.41
N ILE A 55 4.75 -4.82 3.68
CA ILE A 55 4.97 -4.84 2.23
C ILE A 55 3.80 -5.53 1.54
N VAL A 56 3.51 -6.77 1.92
CA VAL A 56 2.42 -7.58 1.38
C VAL A 56 1.22 -7.47 2.30
N GLY A 57 0.15 -6.88 1.83
CA GLY A 57 -1.07 -6.75 2.63
C GLY A 57 -2.13 -7.80 2.31
N ILE A 58 -2.15 -8.29 1.07
CA ILE A 58 -3.14 -9.27 0.59
C ILE A 58 -2.44 -10.35 -0.23
N MET A 59 -2.83 -11.61 -0.01
CA MET A 59 -2.52 -12.75 -0.88
C MET A 59 -3.81 -13.49 -1.22
N ILE A 60 -3.96 -13.93 -2.49
CA ILE A 60 -5.14 -14.67 -2.94
C ILE A 60 -4.84 -16.16 -2.92
N LEU A 61 -5.72 -16.91 -2.27
CA LEU A 61 -5.75 -18.37 -2.33
C LEU A 61 -6.61 -18.78 -3.51
N ASN A 62 -5.99 -19.12 -4.64
CA ASN A 62 -6.67 -19.74 -5.77
C ASN A 62 -6.33 -21.23 -5.84
N ARG A 63 -7.26 -22.05 -5.38
CA ARG A 63 -7.17 -23.50 -5.51
C ARG A 63 -8.22 -23.96 -6.52
N ASN A 64 -7.73 -24.50 -7.64
CA ASN A 64 -8.56 -25.03 -8.70
C ASN A 64 -9.72 -24.09 -9.10
N ASN A 65 -9.42 -22.80 -9.34
CA ASN A 65 -10.39 -21.75 -9.66
C ASN A 65 -11.55 -21.60 -8.65
N GLY A 66 -11.26 -21.84 -7.36
CA GLY A 66 -12.27 -21.82 -6.30
C GLY A 66 -13.11 -23.09 -6.20
N ASP A 67 -12.78 -24.13 -6.96
CA ASP A 67 -13.51 -25.38 -7.02
C ASP A 67 -12.84 -26.53 -6.25
N ASP A 68 -11.88 -26.21 -5.38
CA ASP A 68 -11.21 -27.23 -4.58
C ASP A 68 -12.19 -27.92 -3.60
N THR A 69 -12.27 -29.23 -3.69
CA THR A 69 -13.16 -30.05 -2.84
C THR A 69 -12.39 -30.79 -1.74
N GLN A 70 -11.06 -30.69 -1.72
CA GLN A 70 -10.21 -31.39 -0.75
C GLN A 70 -9.37 -30.41 0.05
N ILE A 71 -9.47 -30.52 1.38
CA ILE A 71 -8.65 -29.75 2.31
C ILE A 71 -7.22 -30.32 2.29
N ASP A 72 -6.25 -29.44 2.04
CA ASP A 72 -4.83 -29.74 2.19
C ASP A 72 -4.34 -29.21 3.53
N PRO A 73 -3.99 -30.10 4.50
CA PRO A 73 -3.56 -29.68 5.83
C PRO A 73 -2.31 -28.78 5.84
N GLU A 74 -1.38 -28.99 4.89
CA GLU A 74 -0.17 -28.16 4.77
C GLU A 74 -0.53 -26.73 4.32
N SER A 75 -1.45 -26.63 3.37
CA SER A 75 -2.00 -25.32 2.96
C SER A 75 -2.72 -24.61 4.11
N VAL A 76 -3.51 -25.32 4.92
CA VAL A 76 -4.17 -24.73 6.10
C VAL A 76 -3.14 -24.18 7.08
N ALA A 77 -2.06 -24.92 7.37
CA ALA A 77 -1.01 -24.45 8.28
C ALA A 77 -0.28 -23.22 7.73
N SER A 78 0.04 -23.20 6.43
CA SER A 78 0.68 -22.07 5.75
C SER A 78 -0.20 -20.83 5.75
N ILE A 79 -1.49 -20.96 5.46
CA ILE A 79 -2.44 -19.85 5.48
C ILE A 79 -2.52 -19.23 6.88
N LYS A 80 -2.66 -20.05 7.93
CA LYS A 80 -2.68 -19.57 9.31
C LYS A 80 -1.39 -18.83 9.69
N LYS A 81 -0.25 -19.31 9.23
CA LYS A 81 1.04 -18.64 9.44
C LYS A 81 1.08 -17.29 8.74
N THR A 82 0.61 -17.21 7.50
CA THR A 82 0.51 -15.96 6.72
C THR A 82 -0.39 -14.96 7.40
N GLN A 83 -1.58 -15.37 7.86
CA GLN A 83 -2.52 -14.54 8.60
C GLN A 83 -1.93 -14.05 9.93
N ALA A 84 -1.23 -14.92 10.67
CA ALA A 84 -0.56 -14.56 11.93
C ALA A 84 0.55 -13.51 11.73
N SER A 85 1.11 -13.38 10.53
CA SER A 85 2.06 -12.32 10.17
C SER A 85 1.39 -10.96 9.87
N GLY A 86 0.05 -10.91 9.82
CA GLY A 86 -0.74 -9.73 9.51
C GLY A 86 -1.01 -9.51 8.01
N ILE A 87 -0.81 -10.53 7.19
CA ILE A 87 -1.18 -10.55 5.76
C ILE A 87 -2.58 -11.16 5.63
N LEU A 88 -3.48 -10.48 4.94
CA LEU A 88 -4.82 -11.00 4.67
C LEU A 88 -4.78 -12.05 3.55
N VAL A 89 -5.44 -13.17 3.77
CA VAL A 89 -5.59 -14.23 2.76
C VAL A 89 -7.02 -14.28 2.27
N LEU A 90 -7.24 -14.02 0.99
CA LEU A 90 -8.57 -14.03 0.38
C LEU A 90 -8.77 -15.29 -0.45
N GLY A 91 -9.95 -15.88 -0.34
CA GLY A 91 -10.34 -16.99 -1.22
C GLY A 91 -10.75 -16.48 -2.61
N TYR A 92 -10.26 -17.12 -3.65
CA TYR A 92 -10.64 -16.84 -5.04
C TYR A 92 -11.95 -17.56 -5.38
N ILE A 93 -12.88 -16.82 -6.02
CA ILE A 93 -14.10 -17.38 -6.60
C ILE A 93 -14.43 -16.60 -7.86
N HIS A 94 -14.53 -17.26 -9.01
CA HIS A 94 -14.99 -16.63 -10.24
C HIS A 94 -16.52 -16.61 -10.31
N THR A 95 -17.07 -15.56 -10.88
CA THR A 95 -18.53 -15.33 -10.96
C THR A 95 -19.09 -15.47 -12.36
N GLY A 96 -18.22 -15.65 -13.36
CA GLY A 96 -18.62 -15.75 -14.77
C GLY A 96 -19.34 -14.49 -15.25
N TYR A 97 -18.90 -13.31 -14.81
CA TYR A 97 -19.54 -12.03 -15.13
C TYR A 97 -21.02 -12.00 -14.70
N ALA A 98 -21.29 -12.41 -13.46
CA ALA A 98 -22.64 -12.57 -12.88
C ALA A 98 -23.53 -13.63 -13.58
N LYS A 99 -22.96 -14.55 -14.35
CA LYS A 99 -23.71 -15.63 -15.03
C LYS A 99 -23.86 -16.88 -14.18
N ARG A 100 -22.97 -17.12 -13.21
CA ARG A 100 -23.07 -18.26 -12.29
C ARG A 100 -24.23 -18.07 -11.33
N ASP A 101 -24.89 -19.18 -10.97
CA ASP A 101 -25.96 -19.15 -9.96
C ASP A 101 -25.43 -18.58 -8.63
N PRO A 102 -26.06 -17.53 -8.07
CA PRO A 102 -25.60 -16.93 -6.82
C PRO A 102 -25.61 -17.92 -5.64
N ASN A 103 -26.45 -18.96 -5.64
CA ASN A 103 -26.43 -19.99 -4.59
C ASN A 103 -25.23 -20.94 -4.76
N GLU A 104 -24.85 -21.25 -6.00
CA GLU A 104 -23.62 -21.99 -6.28
C GLU A 104 -22.40 -21.22 -5.76
N VAL A 105 -22.30 -19.92 -6.08
CA VAL A 105 -21.22 -19.05 -5.60
C VAL A 105 -21.21 -18.98 -4.07
N ARG A 106 -22.36 -18.87 -3.41
CA ARG A 106 -22.44 -18.94 -1.93
C ARG A 106 -21.94 -20.25 -1.37
N THR A 107 -22.26 -21.37 -2.02
CA THR A 107 -21.76 -22.69 -1.60
C THR A 107 -20.22 -22.75 -1.70
N LYS A 108 -19.62 -22.14 -2.73
CA LYS A 108 -18.16 -22.04 -2.84
C LYS A 108 -17.56 -21.14 -1.75
N ILE A 109 -18.21 -20.01 -1.45
CA ILE A 109 -17.82 -19.14 -0.32
C ILE A 109 -17.80 -19.95 0.98
N ASP A 110 -18.85 -20.72 1.25
CA ASP A 110 -18.94 -21.59 2.43
C ASP A 110 -17.80 -22.60 2.49
N GLY A 111 -17.50 -23.25 1.38
CA GLY A 111 -16.44 -24.23 1.28
C GLY A 111 -15.05 -23.63 1.59
N VAL A 112 -14.76 -22.47 1.03
CA VAL A 112 -13.46 -21.79 1.26
C VAL A 112 -13.31 -21.35 2.71
N TYR A 113 -14.35 -20.77 3.33
CA TYR A 113 -14.30 -20.39 4.74
C TYR A 113 -14.21 -21.61 5.67
N ALA A 114 -14.96 -22.66 5.40
CA ALA A 114 -14.92 -23.88 6.20
C ALA A 114 -13.55 -24.58 6.13
N SER A 115 -12.93 -24.58 4.95
CA SER A 115 -11.66 -25.28 4.72
C SER A 115 -10.44 -24.49 5.19
N TYR A 116 -10.41 -23.16 4.97
CA TYR A 116 -9.20 -22.37 5.08
C TYR A 116 -9.33 -21.15 6.02
N GLN A 117 -10.53 -20.82 6.49
CA GLN A 117 -10.77 -19.67 7.39
C GLN A 117 -10.15 -18.37 6.85
N VAL A 118 -10.42 -18.09 5.58
CA VAL A 118 -9.89 -16.91 4.89
C VAL A 118 -10.41 -15.58 5.46
N ASP A 119 -9.71 -14.48 5.18
CA ASP A 119 -10.04 -13.13 5.67
C ASP A 119 -11.01 -12.38 4.77
N GLY A 120 -11.44 -12.98 3.67
CA GLY A 120 -12.37 -12.40 2.72
C GLY A 120 -12.41 -13.17 1.41
N ILE A 121 -13.08 -12.59 0.42
CA ILE A 121 -13.27 -13.22 -0.90
C ILE A 121 -12.86 -12.24 -2.01
N PHE A 122 -12.09 -12.76 -2.95
CA PHE A 122 -11.82 -12.14 -4.23
C PHE A 122 -12.80 -12.71 -5.26
N LEU A 123 -13.76 -11.89 -5.70
CA LEU A 123 -14.76 -12.24 -6.70
C LEU A 123 -14.25 -11.82 -8.07
N ASP A 124 -13.77 -12.79 -8.81
CA ASP A 124 -13.22 -12.61 -10.15
C ASP A 124 -14.30 -12.60 -11.22
N GLU A 125 -13.93 -12.14 -12.43
CA GLU A 125 -14.84 -12.01 -13.57
C GLU A 125 -16.05 -11.14 -13.24
N THR A 126 -15.84 -10.00 -12.60
CA THR A 126 -16.89 -9.01 -12.33
C THR A 126 -17.18 -8.21 -13.61
N PRO A 127 -18.44 -8.00 -14.01
CA PRO A 127 -18.76 -7.13 -15.14
C PRO A 127 -18.47 -5.66 -14.83
N THR A 128 -18.25 -4.86 -15.86
CA THR A 128 -18.03 -3.40 -15.72
C THR A 128 -19.33 -2.61 -15.60
N ASP A 129 -20.43 -3.12 -16.14
CA ASP A 129 -21.75 -2.51 -16.05
C ASP A 129 -22.54 -3.11 -14.89
N CYS A 130 -22.90 -2.27 -13.94
CA CYS A 130 -23.67 -2.66 -12.75
C CYS A 130 -25.19 -2.71 -12.97
N SER A 131 -25.68 -2.11 -14.04
CA SER A 131 -27.14 -1.98 -14.34
C SER A 131 -27.69 -3.10 -15.22
N GLU A 132 -26.83 -3.84 -15.92
CA GLU A 132 -27.23 -4.94 -16.78
C GLU A 132 -27.96 -6.02 -15.97
N VAL A 133 -29.09 -6.50 -16.51
CA VAL A 133 -29.87 -7.58 -15.89
C VAL A 133 -29.39 -8.92 -16.42
N GLY A 134 -28.83 -9.73 -15.52
CA GLY A 134 -28.29 -11.05 -15.86
C GLY A 134 -29.36 -12.16 -15.93
N ASN A 135 -28.89 -13.39 -16.12
CA ASN A 135 -29.74 -14.58 -16.28
C ASN A 135 -30.64 -14.91 -15.06
N HIS A 136 -30.32 -14.32 -13.89
CA HIS A 136 -31.04 -14.58 -12.63
C HIS A 136 -32.11 -13.52 -12.32
N HIS A 137 -32.48 -12.69 -13.28
CA HIS A 137 -33.43 -11.57 -13.13
C HIS A 137 -32.96 -10.51 -12.07
N LEU A 138 -31.69 -10.51 -11.76
CA LEU A 138 -31.03 -9.51 -10.92
C LEU A 138 -30.21 -8.60 -11.82
N THR A 139 -30.13 -7.33 -11.47
CA THR A 139 -29.05 -6.48 -12.00
C THR A 139 -27.69 -6.99 -11.51
N ASN A 140 -26.62 -6.71 -12.25
CA ASN A 140 -25.28 -7.06 -11.79
C ASN A 140 -25.00 -6.48 -10.38
N LEU A 141 -25.45 -5.26 -10.10
CA LEU A 141 -25.32 -4.66 -8.77
C LEU A 141 -26.04 -5.50 -7.69
N GLU A 142 -27.29 -5.89 -7.90
CA GLU A 142 -28.04 -6.71 -6.94
C GLU A 142 -27.38 -8.07 -6.70
N TYR A 143 -26.84 -8.69 -7.75
CA TYR A 143 -26.09 -9.93 -7.67
C TYR A 143 -24.89 -9.80 -6.72
N TYR A 144 -24.02 -8.79 -6.93
CA TYR A 144 -22.85 -8.60 -6.08
C TYR A 144 -23.18 -8.02 -4.70
N GLN A 145 -24.26 -7.23 -4.55
CA GLN A 145 -24.76 -6.84 -3.23
C GLN A 145 -25.15 -8.05 -2.39
N ALA A 146 -25.85 -9.02 -2.99
CA ALA A 146 -26.24 -10.23 -2.32
C ALA A 146 -25.05 -11.10 -1.90
N LEU A 147 -24.01 -11.21 -2.76
CA LEU A 147 -22.79 -11.93 -2.45
C LEU A 147 -21.94 -11.20 -1.39
N SER A 148 -21.74 -9.90 -1.51
CA SER A 148 -21.02 -9.10 -0.53
C SER A 148 -21.66 -9.18 0.86
N LYS A 149 -22.98 -9.00 0.93
CA LYS A 149 -23.74 -9.18 2.17
C LYS A 149 -23.55 -10.57 2.74
N TYR A 150 -23.49 -11.60 1.91
CA TYR A 150 -23.30 -12.97 2.33
C TYR A 150 -21.88 -13.20 2.91
N VAL A 151 -20.85 -12.70 2.24
CA VAL A 151 -19.48 -12.76 2.77
C VAL A 151 -19.40 -12.11 4.16
N ARG A 152 -20.07 -10.97 4.35
CA ARG A 152 -20.09 -10.26 5.63
C ARG A 152 -20.83 -11.00 6.77
N THR A 153 -21.48 -12.12 6.49
CA THR A 153 -22.05 -13.01 7.52
C THR A 153 -21.05 -14.05 8.01
N LYS A 154 -19.88 -14.18 7.38
CA LYS A 154 -18.87 -15.18 7.74
C LYS A 154 -18.05 -14.73 8.97
N PRO A 155 -17.39 -15.65 9.69
CA PRO A 155 -16.54 -15.30 10.82
C PRO A 155 -15.24 -14.62 10.36
N GLY A 156 -14.68 -13.73 11.19
CA GLY A 156 -13.39 -13.06 10.96
C GLY A 156 -13.50 -11.73 10.22
N GLU A 157 -12.44 -11.36 9.52
CA GLU A 157 -12.44 -10.25 8.56
C GLU A 157 -13.33 -10.62 7.36
N HIS A 158 -13.85 -9.65 6.64
CA HIS A 158 -14.86 -9.92 5.59
C HIS A 158 -14.55 -9.12 4.34
N LEU A 159 -13.27 -8.99 4.01
CA LEU A 159 -12.85 -8.18 2.87
C LEU A 159 -13.47 -8.73 1.57
N VAL A 160 -14.13 -7.87 0.82
CA VAL A 160 -14.70 -8.19 -0.49
C VAL A 160 -13.93 -7.43 -1.55
N VAL A 161 -13.34 -8.15 -2.48
CA VAL A 161 -12.66 -7.59 -3.65
C VAL A 161 -13.43 -7.97 -4.90
N LEU A 162 -13.72 -7.00 -5.76
CA LEU A 162 -14.30 -7.23 -7.08
C LEU A 162 -13.26 -7.00 -8.16
N ASN A 163 -13.18 -7.90 -9.14
CA ASN A 163 -12.25 -7.79 -10.25
C ASN A 163 -12.95 -7.65 -11.61
N PRO A 164 -13.24 -6.42 -12.06
CA PRO A 164 -13.63 -6.16 -13.44
C PRO A 164 -12.42 -6.02 -14.39
N GLY A 165 -11.18 -6.01 -13.90
CA GLY A 165 -9.96 -5.86 -14.68
C GLY A 165 -9.76 -4.50 -15.36
N THR A 166 -10.70 -3.57 -15.20
CA THR A 166 -10.67 -2.21 -15.75
C THR A 166 -11.54 -1.28 -14.90
N VAL A 167 -11.40 0.03 -15.11
CA VAL A 167 -12.22 1.02 -14.41
C VAL A 167 -13.64 1.02 -14.98
N PRO A 168 -14.68 0.77 -14.17
CA PRO A 168 -16.07 0.90 -14.58
C PRO A 168 -16.45 2.35 -14.92
N ALA A 169 -17.49 2.54 -15.71
CA ALA A 169 -17.97 3.87 -16.12
C ALA A 169 -18.48 4.72 -14.94
N SER A 170 -18.92 4.09 -13.86
CA SER A 170 -19.41 4.77 -12.64
C SER A 170 -18.91 4.08 -11.38
N ASP A 171 -19.12 4.73 -10.24
CA ASP A 171 -18.73 4.25 -8.90
C ASP A 171 -19.71 3.25 -8.27
N CYS A 172 -20.64 2.69 -9.05
CA CYS A 172 -21.70 1.82 -8.55
C CYS A 172 -21.20 0.63 -7.70
N TRP A 173 -20.01 0.12 -7.99
CA TRP A 173 -19.39 -0.98 -7.25
C TRP A 173 -18.87 -0.58 -5.87
N MET A 174 -18.60 0.70 -5.64
CA MET A 174 -17.92 1.16 -4.42
C MET A 174 -18.73 0.98 -3.14
N ASN A 175 -20.05 0.80 -3.26
CA ASN A 175 -20.94 0.51 -2.12
C ASN A 175 -21.01 -1.00 -1.77
N VAL A 176 -20.47 -1.87 -2.62
CA VAL A 176 -20.59 -3.32 -2.46
C VAL A 176 -19.24 -4.03 -2.35
N THR A 177 -18.14 -3.32 -2.61
CA THR A 177 -16.78 -3.83 -2.47
C THR A 177 -15.95 -3.00 -1.50
N ASP A 178 -14.97 -3.61 -0.89
CA ASP A 178 -13.95 -2.90 -0.12
C ASP A 178 -12.79 -2.45 -1.02
N VAL A 179 -12.43 -3.28 -2.00
CA VAL A 179 -11.38 -3.00 -2.99
C VAL A 179 -11.87 -3.37 -4.38
N LEU A 180 -11.58 -2.53 -5.36
CA LEU A 180 -11.91 -2.75 -6.77
C LEU A 180 -10.62 -2.88 -7.58
N VAL A 181 -10.50 -3.96 -8.37
CA VAL A 181 -9.41 -4.09 -9.33
C VAL A 181 -9.72 -3.24 -10.55
N THR A 182 -8.99 -2.15 -10.70
CA THR A 182 -9.23 -1.15 -11.75
C THR A 182 -8.29 -1.28 -12.95
N PHE A 183 -7.38 -2.24 -12.91
CA PHE A 183 -6.53 -2.59 -14.05
C PHE A 183 -5.94 -3.99 -13.86
N GLU A 184 -6.08 -4.85 -14.89
CA GLU A 184 -5.41 -6.14 -14.98
C GLU A 184 -5.06 -6.45 -16.43
N GLN A 185 -3.87 -6.01 -16.87
CA GLN A 185 -3.41 -6.23 -18.24
C GLN A 185 -1.87 -6.32 -18.31
N ALA A 186 -1.39 -6.77 -19.48
CA ALA A 186 0.03 -6.92 -19.76
C ALA A 186 0.70 -5.58 -20.11
N THR A 187 1.96 -5.45 -19.75
CA THR A 187 2.96 -4.47 -20.19
C THR A 187 2.81 -3.04 -19.67
N LEU A 188 3.96 -2.39 -19.51
CA LEU A 188 4.03 -0.96 -19.19
C LEU A 188 3.32 -0.11 -20.27
N ALA A 189 3.48 -0.43 -21.55
CA ALA A 189 2.88 0.34 -22.64
C ALA A 189 1.35 0.36 -22.53
N THR A 190 0.73 -0.80 -22.25
CA THR A 190 -0.71 -0.90 -22.05
C THR A 190 -1.15 -0.15 -20.77
N TYR A 191 -0.37 -0.27 -19.67
CA TYR A 191 -0.67 0.48 -18.47
C TYR A 191 -0.62 1.99 -18.67
N GLN A 192 0.27 2.48 -19.54
CA GLN A 192 0.37 3.90 -19.90
C GLN A 192 -0.79 4.39 -20.77
N SER A 193 -1.21 3.59 -21.77
CA SER A 193 -2.14 4.01 -22.82
C SER A 193 -3.60 3.64 -22.57
N SER A 194 -3.87 2.57 -21.83
CA SER A 194 -5.23 2.01 -21.70
C SER A 194 -5.83 2.14 -20.30
N TYR A 195 -5.09 2.69 -19.33
CA TYR A 195 -5.66 2.98 -18.03
C TYR A 195 -6.69 4.11 -18.14
N ILE A 196 -7.87 3.88 -17.61
CA ILE A 196 -8.96 4.86 -17.59
C ILE A 196 -8.87 5.67 -16.31
N ASP A 197 -8.58 6.95 -16.41
CA ASP A 197 -8.63 7.91 -15.29
C ASP A 197 -10.05 8.49 -15.20
N ALA A 198 -10.94 7.80 -14.47
CA ALA A 198 -12.32 8.22 -14.32
C ALA A 198 -12.45 9.21 -13.15
N PRO A 199 -13.12 10.37 -13.34
CA PRO A 199 -13.21 11.40 -12.29
C PRO A 199 -13.76 10.91 -10.95
N TRP A 200 -14.64 9.92 -10.97
CA TRP A 200 -15.24 9.36 -9.75
C TRP A 200 -14.20 8.66 -8.85
N THR A 201 -13.11 8.12 -9.41
CA THR A 201 -12.07 7.44 -8.61
C THR A 201 -11.39 8.40 -7.63
N HIS A 202 -11.31 9.69 -7.96
CA HIS A 202 -10.70 10.71 -7.10
C HIS A 202 -11.51 11.02 -5.84
N SER A 203 -12.75 10.53 -5.74
CA SER A 203 -13.59 10.67 -4.55
C SER A 203 -13.33 9.62 -3.47
N TYR A 204 -12.46 8.65 -3.75
CA TYR A 204 -12.15 7.53 -2.87
C TYR A 204 -10.66 7.49 -2.51
N GLY A 205 -10.33 6.93 -1.34
CA GLY A 205 -8.95 6.74 -0.93
C GLY A 205 -8.22 5.67 -1.76
N PRO A 206 -6.87 5.75 -1.86
CA PRO A 206 -6.07 4.81 -2.64
C PRO A 206 -6.27 3.35 -2.24
N GLU A 207 -6.55 3.08 -0.97
CA GLU A 207 -6.80 1.74 -0.42
C GLU A 207 -8.01 1.03 -1.02
N ARG A 208 -8.81 1.75 -1.82
CA ARG A 208 -9.99 1.20 -2.50
C ARG A 208 -9.69 0.64 -3.88
N PHE A 209 -8.47 0.84 -4.40
CA PHE A 209 -8.11 0.48 -5.78
C PHE A 209 -6.90 -0.44 -5.84
N TRP A 210 -7.00 -1.45 -6.71
CA TRP A 210 -5.95 -2.42 -6.96
C TRP A 210 -5.64 -2.53 -8.45
N ASN A 211 -4.35 -2.50 -8.82
CA ASN A 211 -3.89 -2.70 -10.18
C ASN A 211 -2.93 -3.89 -10.28
N LEU A 212 -3.08 -4.66 -11.34
CA LEU A 212 -2.31 -5.84 -11.68
C LEU A 212 -1.67 -5.65 -13.05
N VAL A 213 -0.35 -5.77 -13.13
CA VAL A 213 0.37 -5.58 -14.39
C VAL A 213 1.38 -6.70 -14.58
N TYR A 214 1.22 -7.47 -15.65
CA TYR A 214 2.07 -8.62 -15.95
C TYR A 214 2.86 -8.42 -17.26
N ARG A 215 3.79 -9.34 -17.57
CA ARG A 215 4.73 -9.21 -18.70
C ARG A 215 5.53 -7.91 -18.69
N VAL A 216 6.04 -7.57 -17.52
CA VAL A 216 6.90 -6.40 -17.31
C VAL A 216 8.34 -6.89 -17.10
N PRO A 217 9.16 -6.98 -18.15
CA PRO A 217 10.40 -7.77 -18.13
C PRO A 217 11.53 -7.17 -17.31
N THR A 218 11.43 -5.92 -16.86
CA THR A 218 12.55 -5.26 -16.17
C THR A 218 12.11 -4.48 -14.93
N ALA A 219 12.96 -4.46 -13.91
CA ALA A 219 12.76 -3.65 -12.71
C ALA A 219 12.58 -2.15 -13.01
N GLN A 220 13.20 -1.64 -14.09
CA GLN A 220 13.03 -0.24 -14.50
C GLN A 220 11.59 0.03 -14.99
N GLN A 221 11.01 -0.87 -15.78
CA GLN A 221 9.61 -0.75 -16.21
C GLN A 221 8.64 -0.92 -15.04
N MET A 222 8.91 -1.87 -14.15
CA MET A 222 8.16 -2.03 -12.89
C MET A 222 8.18 -0.73 -12.09
N GLN A 223 9.33 -0.08 -11.91
CA GLN A 223 9.41 1.20 -11.22
C GLN A 223 8.54 2.28 -11.88
N GLN A 224 8.51 2.37 -13.21
CA GLN A 224 7.65 3.33 -13.92
C GLN A 224 6.16 3.05 -13.67
N ILE A 225 5.77 1.79 -13.57
CA ILE A 225 4.39 1.39 -13.23
C ILE A 225 4.05 1.81 -11.81
N VAL A 226 4.94 1.56 -10.85
CA VAL A 226 4.78 1.99 -9.46
C VAL A 226 4.57 3.51 -9.37
N GLU A 227 5.39 4.29 -10.05
CA GLU A 227 5.27 5.75 -10.11
C GLU A 227 3.92 6.21 -10.73
N LEU A 228 3.45 5.50 -11.77
CA LEU A 228 2.14 5.78 -12.37
C LEU A 228 0.99 5.42 -11.44
N ALA A 229 1.05 4.26 -10.77
CA ALA A 229 0.04 3.81 -9.83
C ALA A 229 -0.14 4.81 -8.67
N HIS A 230 0.95 5.31 -8.11
CA HIS A 230 0.89 6.38 -7.11
C HIS A 230 0.17 7.64 -7.60
N ARG A 231 0.50 8.10 -8.81
CA ARG A 231 -0.16 9.29 -9.40
C ARG A 231 -1.64 9.06 -9.67
N ARG A 232 -2.05 7.81 -9.88
CA ARG A 232 -3.43 7.38 -10.15
C ARG A 232 -4.22 7.08 -8.88
N GLY A 233 -3.62 7.29 -7.70
CA GLY A 233 -4.29 7.04 -6.42
C GLY A 233 -4.58 5.55 -6.18
N VAL A 234 -3.69 4.66 -6.61
CA VAL A 234 -3.82 3.21 -6.43
C VAL A 234 -3.10 2.79 -5.15
N GLY A 235 -3.78 2.14 -4.23
CA GLY A 235 -3.25 1.70 -2.93
C GLY A 235 -2.82 0.24 -2.89
N TRP A 236 -3.20 -0.60 -3.87
CA TRP A 236 -2.80 -1.99 -4.00
C TRP A 236 -2.22 -2.23 -5.39
N LEU A 237 -1.05 -2.84 -5.46
CA LEU A 237 -0.41 -3.13 -6.73
C LEU A 237 0.33 -4.46 -6.68
N TYR A 238 0.42 -5.12 -7.81
CA TYR A 238 1.42 -6.15 -8.07
C TYR A 238 1.88 -6.07 -9.52
N VAL A 239 3.19 -6.06 -9.72
CA VAL A 239 3.82 -6.03 -11.04
C VAL A 239 4.70 -7.26 -11.18
N THR A 240 4.56 -7.99 -12.29
CA THR A 240 5.37 -9.19 -12.52
C THR A 240 5.92 -9.25 -13.94
N ASP A 241 7.10 -9.85 -14.08
CA ASP A 241 7.69 -10.22 -15.36
C ASP A 241 7.11 -11.52 -15.94
N ASP A 242 6.32 -12.23 -15.16
CA ASP A 242 5.66 -13.48 -15.54
C ASP A 242 4.50 -13.27 -16.53
N GLY A 243 3.98 -14.38 -17.07
CA GLY A 243 2.81 -14.42 -17.97
C GLY A 243 3.14 -14.56 -19.46
N ALA A 244 4.40 -14.79 -19.83
CA ALA A 244 4.75 -15.06 -21.23
C ALA A 244 4.20 -16.41 -21.72
N ASP A 245 4.22 -17.43 -20.85
CA ASP A 245 3.96 -18.83 -21.18
C ASP A 245 2.72 -19.41 -20.47
N GLY A 246 1.84 -18.56 -19.87
CA GLY A 246 0.67 -19.07 -19.16
C GLY A 246 0.09 -18.10 -18.14
N ASN A 247 -0.13 -18.60 -16.92
CA ASN A 247 -0.68 -17.82 -15.81
C ASN A 247 0.36 -16.85 -15.25
N PRO A 248 0.09 -15.53 -15.23
CA PRO A 248 1.05 -14.54 -14.72
C PRO A 248 1.17 -14.51 -13.19
N TRP A 249 0.45 -15.35 -12.48
CA TRP A 249 0.30 -15.30 -11.03
C TRP A 249 0.85 -16.53 -10.31
N ASP A 250 1.56 -17.40 -11.01
CA ASP A 250 2.06 -18.67 -10.47
C ASP A 250 3.55 -18.64 -10.11
N ASN A 251 4.25 -17.52 -10.34
CA ASN A 251 5.61 -17.30 -9.89
C ASN A 251 5.82 -15.90 -9.29
N PRO A 252 6.64 -15.77 -8.22
CA PRO A 252 7.08 -14.48 -7.75
C PRO A 252 7.94 -13.75 -8.79
N ALA A 253 7.66 -12.47 -9.01
CA ALA A 253 8.45 -11.63 -9.91
C ALA A 253 9.96 -11.73 -9.62
N THR A 254 10.79 -11.78 -10.67
CA THR A 254 12.25 -11.88 -10.49
C THR A 254 12.81 -10.68 -9.73
N TYR A 255 12.20 -9.51 -9.87
CA TYR A 255 12.55 -8.26 -9.19
C TYR A 255 11.68 -7.95 -7.95
N LEU A 256 10.94 -8.94 -7.41
CA LEU A 256 10.03 -8.75 -6.26
C LEU A 256 10.66 -7.97 -5.10
N SER A 257 11.93 -8.23 -4.77
CA SER A 257 12.61 -7.50 -3.70
C SER A 257 12.81 -6.02 -4.03
N ALA A 258 13.01 -5.67 -5.31
CA ALA A 258 13.13 -4.29 -5.74
C ALA A 258 11.77 -3.59 -5.72
N GLU A 259 10.70 -4.27 -6.12
CA GLU A 259 9.34 -3.77 -6.03
C GLU A 259 8.96 -3.49 -4.59
N ALA A 260 9.18 -4.43 -3.70
CA ALA A 260 8.95 -4.28 -2.27
C ALA A 260 9.63 -3.05 -1.66
N GLN A 261 10.87 -2.77 -2.07
CA GLN A 261 11.61 -1.60 -1.60
C GLN A 261 10.98 -0.26 -2.00
N LEU A 262 10.23 -0.22 -3.10
CA LEU A 262 9.52 1.00 -3.53
C LEU A 262 8.26 1.27 -2.69
N TRP A 263 7.70 0.22 -2.06
CA TRP A 263 6.48 0.31 -1.26
C TRP A 263 6.72 0.49 0.24
N THR A 264 7.79 -0.03 0.75
CA THR A 264 8.24 0.34 2.09
C THR A 264 8.74 1.76 1.99
N GLY A 265 7.92 2.74 2.25
CA GLY A 265 8.45 4.05 2.55
C GLY A 265 9.67 3.82 3.42
N VAL A 266 10.86 4.01 2.86
CA VAL A 266 12.10 3.62 3.54
C VAL A 266 12.10 4.36 4.85
N GLU A 267 11.86 3.67 5.96
CA GLU A 267 12.11 4.26 7.27
C GLU A 267 13.63 4.29 7.40
N PRO A 268 14.28 5.45 7.26
CA PRO A 268 15.72 5.52 7.38
C PRO A 268 16.11 5.21 8.81
N ALA A 269 17.05 4.31 8.99
CA ALA A 269 17.71 4.17 10.28
C ALA A 269 18.69 5.34 10.43
N VAL A 270 18.44 6.23 11.38
CA VAL A 270 19.31 7.35 11.69
C VAL A 270 20.09 7.03 12.96
N VAL A 271 21.40 7.01 12.84
CA VAL A 271 22.31 6.83 13.98
C VAL A 271 23.23 8.05 14.03
N SER A 272 23.38 8.63 15.20
CA SER A 272 24.31 9.73 15.40
C SER A 272 25.39 9.40 16.43
N SER A 273 26.52 10.02 16.24
CA SER A 273 27.53 10.22 17.27
C SER A 273 27.76 11.73 17.43
N PRO A 274 28.49 12.23 18.44
CA PRO A 274 28.68 13.66 18.65
C PRO A 274 29.19 14.45 17.45
N HIS A 275 29.79 13.77 16.48
CA HIS A 275 30.41 14.42 15.32
C HIS A 275 29.89 13.95 13.96
N ARG A 276 29.11 12.87 13.90
CA ARG A 276 28.63 12.30 12.61
C ARG A 276 27.19 11.81 12.68
N VAL A 277 26.48 12.04 11.60
CA VAL A 277 25.15 11.47 11.35
C VAL A 277 25.26 10.43 10.25
N SER A 278 24.70 9.26 10.48
CA SER A 278 24.60 8.18 9.50
C SER A 278 23.11 7.91 9.23
N ILE A 279 22.73 8.01 7.97
CA ILE A 279 21.38 7.69 7.51
C ILE A 279 21.48 6.50 6.58
N GLN A 280 20.79 5.42 6.91
CA GLN A 280 20.78 4.19 6.13
C GLN A 280 19.37 3.91 5.63
N TRP A 281 19.26 3.52 4.38
CA TRP A 281 17.98 3.12 3.77
C TRP A 281 18.18 1.99 2.77
N SER A 282 17.11 1.25 2.49
CA SER A 282 17.09 0.28 1.40
C SER A 282 16.72 0.97 0.08
N GLY A 283 17.33 0.59 -1.02
CA GLY A 283 17.04 1.22 -2.31
C GLY A 283 17.92 0.74 -3.45
N LEU A 284 17.48 1.04 -4.67
CA LEU A 284 18.19 0.68 -5.90
C LEU A 284 19.45 1.52 -6.09
N LYS A 285 20.43 0.94 -6.78
CA LYS A 285 21.63 1.67 -7.24
C LYS A 285 21.19 2.78 -8.21
N GLY A 286 21.63 4.01 -7.95
CA GLY A 286 21.33 5.16 -8.81
C GLY A 286 19.98 5.85 -8.52
N ALA A 287 19.24 5.42 -7.50
CA ALA A 287 18.08 6.16 -7.04
C ALA A 287 18.49 7.50 -6.44
N ARG A 288 17.74 8.56 -6.78
CA ARG A 288 17.87 9.88 -6.13
C ARG A 288 17.09 9.88 -4.83
N ALA A 289 17.63 10.55 -3.82
CA ALA A 289 16.93 10.69 -2.55
C ALA A 289 17.13 12.09 -1.96
N GLN A 290 16.17 12.52 -1.16
CA GLN A 290 16.28 13.72 -0.33
C GLN A 290 15.90 13.37 1.10
N VAL A 291 16.67 13.89 2.04
CA VAL A 291 16.35 13.86 3.46
C VAL A 291 16.10 15.30 3.90
N MET A 292 14.82 15.64 4.09
CA MET A 292 14.40 16.94 4.58
C MET A 292 14.50 16.93 6.10
N MET A 293 15.15 17.91 6.69
CA MET A 293 15.40 17.99 8.13
C MET A 293 14.96 19.36 8.68
N ASP A 294 14.19 19.34 9.75
CA ASP A 294 13.85 20.51 10.55
C ASP A 294 14.62 20.41 11.86
N SER A 295 15.70 21.18 11.99
CA SER A 295 16.56 21.18 13.17
C SER A 295 16.00 22.06 14.31
N GLY A 296 14.88 22.74 14.09
CA GLY A 296 14.26 23.60 15.09
C GLY A 296 15.07 24.86 15.41
N GLN A 297 16.09 25.21 14.62
CA GLN A 297 16.90 26.42 14.86
C GLN A 297 16.03 27.67 14.71
N LYS A 298 16.00 28.48 15.75
CA LYS A 298 15.24 29.74 15.75
C LYS A 298 15.91 30.76 14.83
N GLY A 299 15.12 31.40 13.95
CA GLY A 299 15.57 32.49 13.10
C GLY A 299 16.15 32.10 11.73
N GLY A 300 16.24 30.82 11.40
CA GLY A 300 16.60 30.34 10.07
C GLY A 300 15.43 30.38 9.08
N ALA A 301 15.73 30.55 7.78
CA ALA A 301 14.77 30.32 6.73
C ALA A 301 14.36 28.84 6.72
N ARG A 302 13.09 28.57 6.43
CA ARG A 302 12.53 27.19 6.44
C ARG A 302 11.67 26.98 5.22
N HIS A 303 11.95 25.89 4.54
CA HIS A 303 11.12 25.42 3.42
C HIS A 303 9.89 24.72 3.98
N ARG A 304 8.71 25.14 3.56
CA ARG A 304 7.48 24.38 3.81
C ARG A 304 7.51 23.13 2.93
N GLY A 305 7.95 22.03 3.53
CA GLY A 305 8.08 20.74 2.85
C GLY A 305 6.76 20.24 2.27
N ALA A 306 6.80 19.11 1.56
CA ALA A 306 5.60 18.49 0.98
C ALA A 306 4.61 17.96 2.04
N THR A 307 4.93 18.02 3.33
CA THR A 307 4.02 17.70 4.44
C THR A 307 3.81 18.91 5.31
N PRO A 308 2.57 19.19 5.76
CA PRO A 308 2.25 20.35 6.60
C PRO A 308 3.06 20.46 7.89
N ASP A 309 3.60 19.33 8.39
CA ASP A 309 4.24 19.25 9.70
C ASP A 309 5.78 19.38 9.65
N LEU A 310 6.35 19.62 8.47
CA LEU A 310 7.79 19.74 8.29
C LEU A 310 8.18 21.07 7.67
N GLU A 311 8.86 21.91 8.45
CA GLU A 311 9.52 23.14 7.97
C GLU A 311 11.02 22.89 7.93
N ALA A 312 11.54 22.40 6.79
CA ALA A 312 12.92 21.99 6.68
C ALA A 312 13.88 23.19 6.55
N ASP A 313 14.91 23.24 7.37
CA ASP A 313 16.03 24.17 7.28
C ASP A 313 17.29 23.55 6.67
N LEU A 314 17.37 22.21 6.66
CA LEU A 314 18.42 21.42 6.02
C LEU A 314 17.84 20.36 5.10
N MET A 315 18.54 20.06 4.03
CA MET A 315 18.24 18.98 3.09
C MET A 315 19.53 18.25 2.70
N LEU A 316 19.55 16.94 2.91
CA LEU A 316 20.56 16.10 2.30
C LEU A 316 20.04 15.60 0.95
N GLU A 317 20.69 15.97 -0.11
CA GLU A 317 20.37 15.56 -1.47
C GLU A 317 21.36 14.50 -1.94
N ILE A 318 20.82 13.40 -2.48
CA ILE A 318 21.60 12.27 -2.98
C ILE A 318 21.28 12.09 -4.45
N LEU A 319 22.29 12.17 -5.29
CA LEU A 319 22.16 12.12 -6.74
C LEU A 319 22.32 10.69 -7.27
N GLY A 320 21.79 10.45 -8.46
CA GLY A 320 21.84 9.14 -9.12
C GLY A 320 23.25 8.66 -9.48
N ASP A 321 24.22 9.56 -9.62
CA ASP A 321 25.65 9.25 -9.84
C ASP A 321 26.37 8.81 -8.56
N GLY A 322 25.74 8.97 -7.40
CA GLY A 322 26.28 8.61 -6.09
C GLY A 322 26.93 9.77 -5.33
N SER A 323 26.87 11.00 -5.87
CA SER A 323 27.23 12.18 -5.08
C SER A 323 26.13 12.53 -4.07
N ALA A 324 26.53 13.19 -2.98
CA ALA A 324 25.61 13.65 -1.96
C ALA A 324 26.01 15.06 -1.51
N HIS A 325 25.02 15.91 -1.25
CA HIS A 325 25.21 17.28 -0.81
C HIS A 325 24.30 17.59 0.38
N LEU A 326 24.85 18.11 1.46
CA LEU A 326 24.04 18.71 2.51
C LEU A 326 23.81 20.17 2.14
N MET A 327 22.56 20.60 2.21
CA MET A 327 22.13 21.92 1.76
C MET A 327 21.37 22.63 2.86
N ARG A 328 21.56 23.94 2.97
CA ARG A 328 20.81 24.82 3.88
C ARG A 328 19.82 25.65 3.10
N TYR A 329 18.62 25.76 3.63
CA TYR A 329 17.57 26.58 3.04
C TYR A 329 17.87 28.09 3.27
N VAL A 330 17.81 28.87 2.19
CA VAL A 330 18.06 30.32 2.19
C VAL A 330 16.90 31.10 1.54
N GLY A 331 15.83 30.41 1.19
CA GLY A 331 14.64 31.00 0.56
C GLY A 331 13.62 31.54 1.56
N SER A 332 12.41 31.75 1.09
CA SER A 332 11.23 32.11 1.89
C SER A 332 10.03 31.25 1.52
N GLY A 333 9.39 30.64 2.51
CA GLY A 333 8.18 29.85 2.33
C GLY A 333 8.40 28.59 1.48
N GLU A 334 7.86 28.59 0.24
CA GLU A 334 7.94 27.43 -0.68
C GLU A 334 8.99 27.61 -1.78
N ASP A 335 9.75 28.71 -1.78
CA ASP A 335 10.81 28.91 -2.75
C ASP A 335 11.86 27.80 -2.66
N TRP A 336 12.26 27.24 -3.80
CA TRP A 336 13.31 26.22 -3.85
C TRP A 336 14.70 26.87 -3.91
N LYS A 337 15.16 27.43 -2.78
CA LYS A 337 16.47 28.11 -2.66
C LYS A 337 17.32 27.46 -1.59
N TRP A 338 18.30 26.68 -2.03
CA TRP A 338 19.18 25.90 -1.16
C TRP A 338 20.64 26.20 -1.50
N ASN A 339 21.46 26.43 -0.48
CA ASN A 339 22.92 26.56 -0.62
C ASN A 339 23.62 25.34 -0.05
N VAL A 340 24.70 24.92 -0.68
CA VAL A 340 25.50 23.81 -0.20
C VAL A 340 26.16 24.18 1.13
N GLU A 341 26.02 23.30 2.13
CA GLU A 341 26.74 23.33 3.40
C GLU A 341 27.97 22.44 3.33
N ASP A 342 29.05 22.83 3.96
CA ASP A 342 30.28 22.03 4.04
C ASP A 342 30.15 20.97 5.16
N ALA A 343 29.59 19.84 4.85
CA ALA A 343 29.41 18.71 5.79
C ALA A 343 30.04 17.42 5.30
N ASN A 344 30.67 17.44 4.13
CA ASN A 344 31.34 16.30 3.49
C ASN A 344 30.51 15.00 3.55
N PRO A 345 29.30 14.98 2.99
CA PRO A 345 28.50 13.77 2.99
C PRO A 345 29.14 12.69 2.11
N VAL A 346 29.27 11.48 2.66
CA VAL A 346 29.84 10.32 1.98
C VAL A 346 28.79 9.25 1.81
N LEU A 347 28.46 8.93 0.56
CA LEU A 347 27.56 7.82 0.24
C LEU A 347 28.33 6.51 0.15
N SER A 348 27.87 5.49 0.83
CA SER A 348 28.40 4.13 0.80
C SER A 348 27.28 3.10 0.60
N ARG A 349 27.68 1.90 0.21
CA ARG A 349 26.76 0.76 0.06
C ARG A 349 27.31 -0.43 0.84
N PRO A 350 26.97 -0.52 2.15
CA PRO A 350 27.53 -1.54 3.03
C PRO A 350 27.16 -2.96 2.61
N GLN A 351 26.02 -3.12 1.91
CA GLN A 351 25.59 -4.39 1.33
C GLN A 351 24.66 -4.16 0.12
N ALA A 352 24.41 -5.18 -0.67
CA ALA A 352 23.50 -5.08 -1.81
C ALA A 352 22.12 -4.62 -1.36
N GLY A 353 21.53 -3.64 -2.07
CA GLY A 353 20.22 -3.07 -1.76
C GLY A 353 20.19 -2.11 -0.57
N THR A 354 21.34 -1.83 0.07
CA THR A 354 21.42 -0.87 1.18
C THR A 354 22.29 0.31 0.80
N ASN A 355 21.80 1.52 1.01
CA ASN A 355 22.55 2.76 0.88
C ASN A 355 22.76 3.37 2.26
N ARG A 356 23.90 4.00 2.45
CA ARG A 356 24.23 4.74 3.68
C ARG A 356 24.92 6.04 3.29
N VAL A 357 24.46 7.13 3.87
CA VAL A 357 25.16 8.41 3.79
C VAL A 357 25.59 8.83 5.19
N GLU A 358 26.81 9.31 5.29
CA GLU A 358 27.37 9.85 6.53
C GLU A 358 27.84 11.28 6.28
N PHE A 359 27.53 12.18 7.21
CA PHE A 359 27.94 13.57 7.13
C PHE A 359 28.29 14.15 8.52
N ASN A 360 29.00 15.28 8.54
CA ASN A 360 29.32 15.98 9.78
C ASN A 360 28.08 16.54 10.43
N ALA A 361 27.91 16.32 11.74
CA ALA A 361 26.74 16.77 12.51
C ALA A 361 26.75 18.29 12.81
N ALA A 362 27.86 18.99 12.61
CA ALA A 362 27.99 20.42 12.95
C ALA A 362 26.86 21.33 12.37
N PRO A 363 26.38 21.12 11.13
CA PRO A 363 25.27 21.91 10.59
C PRO A 363 23.94 21.78 11.33
N LEU A 364 23.75 20.71 12.12
CA LEU A 364 22.56 20.51 12.94
C LEU A 364 22.57 21.38 14.22
N GLY A 365 23.72 21.96 14.56
CA GLY A 365 23.89 22.78 15.75
C GLY A 365 23.63 22.00 17.04
N SER A 366 23.03 22.67 18.03
CA SER A 366 22.64 22.10 19.33
C SER A 366 21.22 21.57 19.35
N ALA A 367 20.67 21.15 18.21
CA ALA A 367 19.31 20.67 18.12
C ALA A 367 19.11 19.41 18.97
N SER A 368 18.13 19.46 19.88
CA SER A 368 17.79 18.32 20.76
C SER A 368 16.71 17.42 20.21
N ASN A 369 16.03 17.86 19.17
CA ASN A 369 14.99 17.11 18.48
C ASN A 369 14.91 17.61 17.02
N ILE A 370 15.10 16.71 16.08
CA ILE A 370 15.09 17.00 14.64
C ILE A 370 13.95 16.22 14.01
N LYS A 371 13.11 16.90 13.26
CA LYS A 371 12.13 16.24 12.42
C LYS A 371 12.78 15.88 11.09
N ILE A 372 12.61 14.65 10.65
CA ILE A 372 13.22 14.12 9.43
C ILE A 372 12.14 13.50 8.55
N GLN A 373 12.18 13.81 7.26
CA GLN A 373 11.44 13.10 6.24
C GLN A 373 12.38 12.65 5.14
N PHE A 374 12.38 11.35 4.86
CA PHE A 374 13.11 10.77 3.74
C PHE A 374 12.20 10.71 2.51
N ARG A 375 12.76 11.00 1.32
CA ARG A 375 12.07 10.95 0.05
C ARG A 375 12.92 10.23 -0.99
N LEU A 376 12.34 9.28 -1.69
CA LEU A 376 12.90 8.76 -2.94
C LEU A 376 12.35 9.58 -4.11
N LEU A 377 13.21 9.87 -5.07
CA LEU A 377 12.87 10.71 -6.21
C LEU A 377 13.12 9.96 -7.53
N ASN A 378 12.30 10.23 -8.54
CA ASN A 378 12.56 9.80 -9.89
C ASN A 378 13.60 10.71 -10.59
N LYS A 379 13.91 10.40 -11.86
CA LYS A 379 14.83 11.21 -12.68
C LYS A 379 14.38 12.67 -12.87
N ASP A 380 13.09 12.95 -12.75
CA ASP A 380 12.49 14.27 -12.92
C ASP A 380 12.30 15.02 -11.59
N TRP A 381 12.98 14.57 -10.53
CA TRP A 381 12.94 15.14 -9.18
C TRP A 381 11.56 15.12 -8.49
N LYS A 382 10.67 14.25 -8.93
CA LYS A 382 9.39 14.05 -8.25
C LYS A 382 9.51 12.94 -7.22
N ALA A 383 8.96 13.17 -6.03
CA ALA A 383 8.92 12.15 -5.00
C ALA A 383 8.04 10.97 -5.45
N VAL A 384 8.61 9.77 -5.43
CA VAL A 384 7.91 8.51 -5.72
C VAL A 384 7.59 7.75 -4.44
N SER A 385 8.29 8.06 -3.36
CA SER A 385 8.01 7.56 -2.01
C SER A 385 8.51 8.56 -0.98
N ALA A 386 7.82 8.65 0.15
CA ALA A 386 8.25 9.45 1.28
C ALA A 386 7.97 8.71 2.60
N SER A 387 8.90 8.83 3.56
CA SER A 387 8.66 8.34 4.92
C SER A 387 7.65 9.22 5.66
N LYS A 388 7.14 8.73 6.79
CA LYS A 388 6.55 9.60 7.81
C LYS A 388 7.58 10.64 8.25
N VAL A 389 7.10 11.73 8.85
CA VAL A 389 7.99 12.62 9.59
C VAL A 389 8.41 11.92 10.89
N LEU A 390 9.69 11.67 11.02
CA LEU A 390 10.30 11.03 12.19
C LEU A 390 10.84 12.11 13.12
N ASN A 391 10.63 11.94 14.43
CA ASN A 391 11.31 12.73 15.44
C ASN A 391 12.61 12.00 15.83
N TRP A 392 13.72 12.63 15.58
CA TRP A 392 15.04 12.09 15.89
C TRP A 392 15.72 12.96 16.94
N LYS A 393 16.31 12.32 17.94
CA LYS A 393 17.12 12.99 18.96
C LYS A 393 18.58 12.65 18.68
N PRO A 394 19.42 13.65 18.35
CA PRO A 394 20.84 13.45 18.31
C PRO A 394 21.37 12.97 19.68
N SER A 395 22.26 11.99 19.66
CA SER A 395 22.89 11.43 20.87
C SER A 395 23.98 12.33 21.41
#